data_13ec6cee799f9157bab312d2fa10d4d2
#
_entry.id   13ec6cee799f9157bab312d2fa10d4d2
#
_cell.length_a   1.000
_cell.length_b   1.000
_cell.length_c   1.000
_cell.angle_alpha   90.00
_cell.angle_beta   90.00
_cell.angle_gamma   90.00
#
_symmetry.space_group_name_H-M   'P 1'
#
loop_
_entity.id
_entity.type
_entity.pdbx_description
1 polymer ?
#
loop_
_entity_poly.entity_id
_entity_poly.type
_entity_poly.pdbx_seq_one_letter_code
_entity_poly.pdbx_strand_id
1 'polypeptide(L)'
;MPNRELHENLPWVEKYRPQNLDQVYGQQETIQTIRKFAQDGRIPHLLFYGPPGSGKTSTIIALAREIYGKNYRNMVLELNASDDRGIDIVRDQIKNFASTRQIFSSGFKLVILDEADAMTNTAQNALRRIIEKYTKNTRFCILANYAHKINPALMSRCTRFRFSPLAISAIEERVDTVIKEEKLKIEKPAEKCLVALSKGDMRKALNVLQACAAALDKPEDTISVDMIYECVGAPRPKSIEVILNAIMERDWTDSYSVMNKIRKTEGLALIDLIEGFMDILAKYELKPLTRIKMIQGLGDIEYGISKGGSDKIQSTAVIAVSYTHLTLPTICSV
;
A
#
# COMPACT_ATOMS: atom_id res chain seq x y z
N MET A 1 -18.16 -24.80 -18.23
CA MET A 1 -17.35 -24.94 -17.02
C MET A 1 -15.90 -24.43 -17.12
N PRO A 2 -15.48 -23.68 -18.16
CA PRO A 2 -14.10 -23.20 -18.25
C PRO A 2 -13.76 -21.98 -17.38
N ASN A 3 -14.75 -21.34 -16.74
CA ASN A 3 -14.50 -20.13 -15.94
C ASN A 3 -14.10 -20.38 -14.47
N ARG A 4 -14.24 -21.58 -13.94
CA ARG A 4 -13.93 -21.88 -12.53
C ARG A 4 -12.43 -22.13 -12.34
N GLU A 5 -11.79 -22.86 -13.24
CA GLU A 5 -10.36 -23.18 -13.17
C GLU A 5 -9.46 -21.92 -13.38
N LEU A 6 -9.93 -20.97 -14.19
CA LEU A 6 -9.22 -19.68 -14.38
C LEU A 6 -9.26 -18.79 -13.12
N HIS A 7 -10.31 -18.90 -12.30
CA HIS A 7 -10.42 -18.14 -11.05
C HIS A 7 -9.59 -18.76 -9.90
N GLU A 8 -9.35 -20.06 -9.92
CA GLU A 8 -8.59 -20.74 -8.86
C GLU A 8 -7.09 -20.42 -8.90
N ASN A 9 -6.54 -20.11 -10.08
CA ASN A 9 -5.12 -19.80 -10.27
C ASN A 9 -4.78 -18.30 -10.19
N LEU A 10 -5.74 -17.43 -9.89
CA LEU A 10 -5.47 -15.99 -9.76
C LEU A 10 -4.80 -15.67 -8.42
N PRO A 11 -3.86 -14.70 -8.40
CA PRO A 11 -3.37 -14.14 -7.14
C PRO A 11 -4.53 -13.68 -6.27
N TRP A 12 -4.46 -13.90 -4.96
CA TRP A 12 -5.58 -13.59 -4.06
C TRP A 12 -5.98 -12.12 -4.07
N VAL A 13 -5.04 -11.21 -4.31
CA VAL A 13 -5.35 -9.78 -4.49
C VAL A 13 -6.35 -9.55 -5.62
N GLU A 14 -6.27 -10.32 -6.71
CA GLU A 14 -7.20 -10.22 -7.84
C GLU A 14 -8.44 -11.12 -7.66
N LYS A 15 -8.27 -12.34 -7.14
CA LYS A 15 -9.37 -13.27 -6.84
C LYS A 15 -10.39 -12.64 -5.90
N TYR A 16 -9.91 -11.95 -4.87
CA TYR A 16 -10.72 -11.29 -3.84
C TYR A 16 -10.94 -9.80 -4.09
N ARG A 17 -10.71 -9.31 -5.31
CA ARG A 17 -11.01 -7.92 -5.66
C ARG A 17 -12.53 -7.68 -5.58
N PRO A 18 -13.00 -6.64 -4.87
CA PRO A 18 -14.41 -6.29 -4.77
C PRO A 18 -15.08 -6.17 -6.14
N GLN A 19 -16.22 -6.83 -6.29
CA GLN A 19 -17.02 -6.79 -7.53
C GLN A 19 -18.08 -5.68 -7.47
N ASN A 20 -18.57 -5.37 -6.28
CA ASN A 20 -19.59 -4.36 -6.00
C ASN A 20 -19.09 -3.39 -4.93
N LEU A 21 -19.69 -2.20 -4.87
CA LEU A 21 -19.35 -1.20 -3.86
C LEU A 21 -19.60 -1.68 -2.42
N ASP A 22 -20.54 -2.61 -2.21
CA ASP A 22 -20.83 -3.17 -0.87
C ASP A 22 -19.70 -4.07 -0.34
N GLN A 23 -18.87 -4.60 -1.24
CA GLN A 23 -17.72 -5.43 -0.90
C GLN A 23 -16.44 -4.63 -0.66
N VAL A 24 -16.49 -3.31 -0.81
CA VAL A 24 -15.34 -2.44 -0.56
C VAL A 24 -15.28 -2.12 0.93
N TYR A 25 -14.23 -2.56 1.58
CA TYR A 25 -14.01 -2.34 3.00
C TYR A 25 -13.41 -0.96 3.27
N GLY A 26 -13.85 -0.33 4.33
CA GLY A 26 -13.43 1.02 4.72
C GLY A 26 -13.99 2.12 3.79
N GLN A 27 -13.59 3.36 3.98
CA GLN A 27 -13.92 4.54 3.15
C GLN A 27 -15.45 4.77 2.97
N GLN A 28 -16.27 4.39 3.94
CA GLN A 28 -17.74 4.36 3.81
C GLN A 28 -18.35 5.70 3.35
N GLU A 29 -17.88 6.83 3.88
CA GLU A 29 -18.38 8.16 3.49
C GLU A 29 -18.10 8.47 2.01
N THR A 30 -16.88 8.12 1.57
CA THR A 30 -16.48 8.27 0.15
C THR A 30 -17.35 7.40 -0.75
N ILE A 31 -17.55 6.13 -0.38
CA ILE A 31 -18.36 5.17 -1.14
C ILE A 31 -19.82 5.64 -1.23
N GLN A 32 -20.40 6.11 -0.13
CA GLN A 32 -21.77 6.65 -0.12
C GLN A 32 -21.92 7.87 -1.02
N THR A 33 -20.94 8.78 -1.00
CA THR A 33 -20.97 9.97 -1.85
C THR A 33 -20.86 9.61 -3.33
N ILE A 34 -19.97 8.68 -3.67
CA ILE A 34 -19.77 8.21 -5.04
C ILE A 34 -21.03 7.47 -5.54
N ARG A 35 -21.66 6.66 -4.68
CA ARG A 35 -22.92 5.98 -4.99
C ARG A 35 -24.05 6.96 -5.29
N LYS A 36 -24.17 8.05 -4.55
CA LYS A 36 -25.15 9.12 -4.84
C LYS A 36 -24.91 9.73 -6.22
N PHE A 37 -23.67 10.04 -6.59
CA PHE A 37 -23.35 10.53 -7.93
C PHE A 37 -23.75 9.55 -9.05
N ALA A 38 -23.58 8.24 -8.79
CA ALA A 38 -23.98 7.21 -9.74
C ALA A 38 -25.51 7.13 -9.89
N GLN A 39 -26.26 7.17 -8.79
CA GLN A 39 -27.72 7.15 -8.77
C GLN A 39 -28.32 8.39 -9.44
N ASP A 40 -27.74 9.56 -9.22
CA ASP A 40 -28.16 10.81 -9.84
C ASP A 40 -27.78 10.91 -11.33
N GLY A 41 -26.98 9.96 -11.84
CA GLY A 41 -26.46 9.98 -13.22
C GLY A 41 -25.52 11.16 -13.52
N ARG A 42 -25.03 11.86 -12.51
CA ARG A 42 -24.20 13.07 -12.61
C ARG A 42 -22.84 12.89 -12.00
N ILE A 43 -22.06 11.96 -12.54
CA ILE A 43 -20.69 11.72 -12.06
C ILE A 43 -19.76 12.85 -12.58
N PRO A 44 -19.05 13.56 -11.71
CA PRO A 44 -18.01 14.51 -12.12
C PRO A 44 -16.72 13.76 -12.56
N HIS A 45 -15.69 14.50 -12.99
CA HIS A 45 -14.36 13.92 -13.03
C HIS A 45 -13.88 13.66 -11.61
N LEU A 46 -13.25 12.52 -11.37
CA LEU A 46 -12.86 12.06 -10.06
C LEU A 46 -11.32 12.05 -9.94
N LEU A 47 -10.83 12.41 -8.77
CA LEU A 47 -9.45 12.19 -8.39
C LEU A 47 -9.42 11.45 -7.06
N PHE A 48 -8.97 10.19 -7.08
CA PHE A 48 -8.77 9.37 -5.89
C PHE A 48 -7.29 9.38 -5.53
N TYR A 49 -6.96 9.78 -4.32
CA TYR A 49 -5.58 9.83 -3.87
C TYR A 49 -5.41 9.29 -2.45
N GLY A 50 -4.27 8.68 -2.18
CA GLY A 50 -3.96 8.10 -0.88
C GLY A 50 -2.99 6.91 -0.99
N PRO A 51 -2.60 6.28 0.12
CA PRO A 51 -1.59 5.24 0.15
C PRO A 51 -1.98 4.03 -0.70
N PRO A 52 -1.00 3.19 -1.12
CA PRO A 52 -1.26 1.94 -1.81
C PRO A 52 -2.14 1.02 -0.95
N GLY A 53 -2.85 0.09 -1.59
CA GLY A 53 -3.70 -0.89 -0.90
C GLY A 53 -4.93 -0.34 -0.19
N SER A 54 -5.22 0.98 -0.28
CA SER A 54 -6.38 1.64 0.35
C SER A 54 -7.72 1.45 -0.39
N GLY A 55 -7.73 0.74 -1.52
CA GLY A 55 -8.93 0.39 -2.27
C GLY A 55 -9.31 1.34 -3.42
N LYS A 56 -8.48 2.33 -3.81
CA LYS A 56 -8.78 3.30 -4.88
C LYS A 56 -9.24 2.65 -6.19
N THR A 57 -8.41 1.79 -6.76
CA THR A 57 -8.68 1.09 -8.02
C THR A 57 -9.87 0.15 -7.90
N SER A 58 -9.98 -0.57 -6.79
CA SER A 58 -11.11 -1.48 -6.53
C SER A 58 -12.43 -0.73 -6.45
N THR A 59 -12.47 0.45 -5.83
CA THR A 59 -13.69 1.27 -5.70
C THR A 59 -14.19 1.75 -7.06
N ILE A 60 -13.31 2.29 -7.90
CA ILE A 60 -13.75 2.78 -9.22
C ILE A 60 -14.16 1.65 -10.16
N ILE A 61 -13.49 0.50 -10.10
CA ILE A 61 -13.87 -0.68 -10.88
C ILE A 61 -15.22 -1.23 -10.42
N ALA A 62 -15.46 -1.34 -9.11
CA ALA A 62 -16.73 -1.75 -8.55
C ALA A 62 -17.87 -0.80 -8.95
N LEU A 63 -17.63 0.51 -8.85
CA LEU A 63 -18.55 1.54 -9.32
C LEU A 63 -18.86 1.39 -10.82
N ALA A 64 -17.85 1.22 -11.65
CA ALA A 64 -18.02 1.08 -13.08
C ALA A 64 -18.82 -0.18 -13.45
N ARG A 65 -18.61 -1.28 -12.74
CA ARG A 65 -19.41 -2.51 -12.92
C ARG A 65 -20.85 -2.30 -12.53
N GLU A 66 -21.13 -1.56 -11.46
CA GLU A 66 -22.49 -1.24 -11.01
C GLU A 66 -23.22 -0.36 -12.04
N ILE A 67 -22.53 0.65 -12.64
CA ILE A 67 -23.12 1.56 -13.62
C ILE A 67 -23.33 0.88 -14.97
N TYR A 68 -22.34 0.18 -15.49
CA TYR A 68 -22.33 -0.30 -16.87
C TYR A 68 -22.75 -1.77 -17.02
N GLY A 69 -22.69 -2.56 -15.96
CA GLY A 69 -23.06 -3.98 -15.97
C GLY A 69 -22.41 -4.74 -17.13
N LYS A 70 -23.23 -5.31 -18.01
CA LYS A 70 -22.78 -6.08 -19.18
C LYS A 70 -21.99 -5.26 -20.20
N ASN A 71 -22.16 -3.93 -20.22
CA ASN A 71 -21.50 -3.02 -21.17
C ASN A 71 -20.15 -2.52 -20.68
N TYR A 72 -19.68 -2.99 -19.51
CA TYR A 72 -18.42 -2.56 -18.89
C TYR A 72 -17.25 -2.46 -19.88
N ARG A 73 -16.99 -3.52 -20.64
CA ARG A 73 -15.85 -3.61 -21.58
C ARG A 73 -15.86 -2.54 -22.68
N ASN A 74 -17.04 -2.05 -23.07
CA ASN A 74 -17.20 -1.05 -24.12
C ASN A 74 -17.26 0.38 -23.60
N MET A 75 -17.57 0.56 -22.32
CA MET A 75 -17.82 1.85 -21.70
C MET A 75 -16.69 2.29 -20.76
N VAL A 76 -15.78 1.41 -20.41
CA VAL A 76 -14.67 1.67 -19.50
C VAL A 76 -13.34 1.42 -20.21
N LEU A 77 -12.45 2.39 -20.13
CA LEU A 77 -11.07 2.27 -20.56
C LEU A 77 -10.16 2.40 -19.33
N GLU A 78 -9.44 1.34 -19.03
CA GLU A 78 -8.46 1.30 -17.94
C GLU A 78 -7.06 1.43 -18.55
N LEU A 79 -6.29 2.40 -18.06
CA LEU A 79 -4.92 2.66 -18.49
C LEU A 79 -4.04 2.84 -17.27
N ASN A 80 -2.86 2.25 -17.28
CA ASN A 80 -1.80 2.58 -16.33
C ASN A 80 -0.96 3.72 -16.92
N ALA A 81 -0.87 4.82 -16.17
CA ALA A 81 -0.14 6.01 -16.61
C ALA A 81 1.39 5.86 -16.47
N SER A 82 1.85 4.80 -15.80
CA SER A 82 3.26 4.43 -15.67
C SER A 82 3.77 3.54 -16.82
N ASP A 83 2.89 3.08 -17.73
CA ASP A 83 3.30 2.26 -18.86
C ASP A 83 4.30 3.00 -19.76
N ASP A 84 5.49 2.44 -19.95
CA ASP A 84 6.61 2.98 -20.72
C ASP A 84 6.34 3.11 -22.25
N ARG A 85 5.15 2.71 -22.70
CA ARG A 85 4.76 2.77 -24.12
C ARG A 85 4.65 4.18 -24.69
N GLY A 86 4.92 5.20 -23.88
CA GLY A 86 4.97 6.61 -24.27
C GLY A 86 3.63 7.33 -24.10
N ILE A 87 3.73 8.57 -23.65
CA ILE A 87 2.63 9.50 -23.41
C ILE A 87 1.72 9.65 -24.62
N ASP A 88 2.27 9.56 -25.84
CA ASP A 88 1.52 9.71 -27.07
C ASP A 88 0.58 8.54 -27.33
N ILE A 89 0.95 7.32 -26.98
CA ILE A 89 0.09 6.13 -27.13
C ILE A 89 -1.10 6.20 -26.18
N VAL A 90 -0.86 6.52 -24.90
CA VAL A 90 -1.92 6.73 -23.92
C VAL A 90 -2.87 7.85 -24.36
N ARG A 91 -2.32 8.95 -24.87
CA ARG A 91 -3.08 10.08 -25.41
C ARG A 91 -3.94 9.68 -26.60
N ASP A 92 -3.41 8.90 -27.52
CA ASP A 92 -4.15 8.50 -28.74
C ASP A 92 -5.22 7.43 -28.39
N GLN A 93 -4.95 6.52 -27.47
CA GLN A 93 -5.97 5.59 -26.97
C GLN A 93 -7.13 6.32 -26.31
N ILE A 94 -6.83 7.29 -25.43
CA ILE A 94 -7.87 8.10 -24.79
C ILE A 94 -8.69 8.89 -25.85
N LYS A 95 -8.02 9.51 -26.82
CA LYS A 95 -8.70 10.26 -27.89
C LYS A 95 -9.61 9.35 -28.71
N ASN A 96 -9.11 8.22 -29.15
CA ASN A 96 -9.87 7.25 -29.93
C ASN A 96 -11.07 6.74 -29.18
N PHE A 97 -10.89 6.37 -27.91
CA PHE A 97 -11.96 5.95 -27.04
C PHE A 97 -13.00 7.05 -26.80
N ALA A 98 -12.56 8.25 -26.46
CA ALA A 98 -13.45 9.39 -26.15
C ALA A 98 -14.18 9.97 -27.39
N SER A 99 -13.58 9.84 -28.58
CA SER A 99 -14.18 10.36 -29.83
C SER A 99 -15.28 9.44 -30.40
N THR A 100 -15.21 8.13 -30.15
CA THR A 100 -16.22 7.18 -30.61
C THR A 100 -17.52 7.37 -29.84
N ARG A 101 -18.60 7.74 -30.56
CA ARG A 101 -19.97 7.77 -29.98
C ARG A 101 -20.58 6.37 -30.07
N GLN A 102 -21.15 5.90 -28.97
CA GLN A 102 -21.98 4.70 -29.01
C GLN A 102 -23.42 5.11 -29.34
N ILE A 103 -23.94 4.54 -30.41
CA ILE A 103 -25.28 4.87 -30.93
C ILE A 103 -26.38 4.22 -30.08
N PHE A 104 -26.07 3.15 -29.35
CA PHE A 104 -27.02 2.31 -28.63
C PHE A 104 -26.98 2.39 -27.09
N SER A 105 -26.14 3.22 -26.50
CA SER A 105 -26.08 3.39 -25.04
C SER A 105 -26.24 4.87 -24.67
N SER A 106 -27.28 5.17 -23.90
CA SER A 106 -27.44 6.46 -23.24
C SER A 106 -26.48 6.50 -22.02
N GLY A 107 -25.48 7.35 -22.04
CA GLY A 107 -24.58 7.54 -20.92
C GLY A 107 -23.22 8.12 -21.34
N PHE A 108 -22.37 8.31 -20.36
CA PHE A 108 -20.99 8.74 -20.56
C PHE A 108 -20.03 7.54 -20.51
N LYS A 109 -18.88 7.65 -21.15
CA LYS A 109 -17.78 6.72 -21.04
C LYS A 109 -16.92 7.05 -19.83
N LEU A 110 -16.27 6.04 -19.25
CA LEU A 110 -15.35 6.22 -18.13
C LEU A 110 -13.93 5.86 -18.54
N VAL A 111 -13.00 6.77 -18.31
CA VAL A 111 -11.56 6.53 -18.45
C VAL A 111 -10.97 6.50 -17.06
N ILE A 112 -10.34 5.40 -16.70
CA ILE A 112 -9.62 5.21 -15.45
C ILE A 112 -8.13 5.31 -15.76
N LEU A 113 -7.43 6.23 -15.09
CA LEU A 113 -6.00 6.43 -15.21
C LEU A 113 -5.36 6.09 -13.88
N ASP A 114 -4.74 4.93 -13.79
CA ASP A 114 -4.01 4.52 -12.59
C ASP A 114 -2.57 5.05 -12.60
N GLU A 115 -1.99 5.24 -11.42
CA GLU A 115 -0.64 5.75 -11.21
C GLU A 115 -0.34 7.09 -11.91
N ALA A 116 -1.31 7.99 -11.95
CA ALA A 116 -1.16 9.27 -12.64
C ALA A 116 -0.07 10.19 -12.06
N ASP A 117 0.37 9.95 -10.84
CA ASP A 117 1.50 10.62 -10.20
C ASP A 117 2.87 10.22 -10.77
N ALA A 118 2.93 9.17 -11.59
CA ALA A 118 4.11 8.82 -12.39
C ALA A 118 4.23 9.65 -13.68
N MET A 119 3.14 10.31 -14.12
CA MET A 119 3.12 11.12 -15.34
C MET A 119 3.98 12.37 -15.21
N THR A 120 4.67 12.72 -16.28
CA THR A 120 5.36 14.01 -16.39
C THR A 120 4.37 15.19 -16.42
N ASN A 121 4.82 16.37 -16.03
CA ASN A 121 4.00 17.59 -16.08
C ASN A 121 3.46 17.89 -17.49
N THR A 122 4.24 17.60 -18.53
CA THR A 122 3.83 17.76 -19.94
C THR A 122 2.65 16.85 -20.27
N ALA A 123 2.70 15.59 -19.83
CA ALA A 123 1.63 14.62 -19.98
C ALA A 123 0.36 15.02 -19.27
N GLN A 124 0.47 15.48 -18.03
CA GLN A 124 -0.67 15.96 -17.26
C GLN A 124 -1.32 17.18 -17.89
N ASN A 125 -0.54 18.11 -18.47
CA ASN A 125 -1.06 19.25 -19.23
C ASN A 125 -1.79 18.83 -20.51
N ALA A 126 -1.29 17.82 -21.22
CA ALA A 126 -1.98 17.26 -22.38
C ALA A 126 -3.29 16.57 -21.96
N LEU A 127 -3.28 15.79 -20.87
CA LEU A 127 -4.47 15.15 -20.31
C LEU A 127 -5.53 16.19 -19.92
N ARG A 128 -5.14 17.31 -19.32
CA ARG A 128 -6.05 18.42 -19.01
C ARG A 128 -6.84 18.87 -20.24
N ARG A 129 -6.15 19.08 -21.38
CA ARG A 129 -6.78 19.51 -22.64
C ARG A 129 -7.75 18.45 -23.18
N ILE A 130 -7.43 17.18 -23.01
CA ILE A 130 -8.30 16.06 -23.40
C ILE A 130 -9.57 16.05 -22.54
N ILE A 131 -9.43 16.18 -21.23
CA ILE A 131 -10.56 16.26 -20.29
C ILE A 131 -11.49 17.42 -20.71
N GLU A 132 -10.96 18.61 -20.93
CA GLU A 132 -11.74 19.79 -21.36
C GLU A 132 -12.52 19.52 -22.66
N LYS A 133 -11.87 18.89 -23.64
CA LYS A 133 -12.45 18.62 -24.96
C LYS A 133 -13.59 17.58 -24.92
N TYR A 134 -13.42 16.53 -24.11
CA TYR A 134 -14.32 15.36 -24.12
C TYR A 134 -15.27 15.28 -22.92
N THR A 135 -15.32 16.29 -22.07
CA THR A 135 -16.18 16.35 -20.87
C THR A 135 -17.66 16.03 -21.15
N LYS A 136 -18.17 16.35 -22.36
CA LYS A 136 -19.57 16.08 -22.70
C LYS A 136 -19.94 14.61 -22.72
N ASN A 137 -19.03 13.75 -23.17
CA ASN A 137 -19.29 12.32 -23.42
C ASN A 137 -18.46 11.39 -22.54
N THR A 138 -17.45 11.89 -21.85
CA THR A 138 -16.49 11.06 -21.12
C THR A 138 -16.23 11.63 -19.73
N ARG A 139 -16.16 10.74 -18.75
CA ARG A 139 -15.70 11.05 -17.39
C ARG A 139 -14.33 10.43 -17.16
N PHE A 140 -13.54 11.09 -16.36
CA PHE A 140 -12.19 10.65 -16.02
C PHE A 140 -12.13 10.38 -14.54
N CYS A 141 -11.55 9.25 -14.16
CA CYS A 141 -11.14 8.94 -12.81
C CYS A 141 -9.63 8.80 -12.77
N ILE A 142 -8.98 9.70 -12.09
CA ILE A 142 -7.53 9.77 -11.94
C ILE A 142 -7.19 9.17 -10.59
N LEU A 143 -6.29 8.18 -10.57
CA LEU A 143 -5.82 7.55 -9.35
C LEU A 143 -4.36 7.94 -9.13
N ALA A 144 -4.04 8.32 -7.90
CA ALA A 144 -2.68 8.72 -7.51
C ALA A 144 -2.36 8.27 -6.09
N ASN A 145 -1.11 7.96 -5.82
CA ASN A 145 -0.65 7.74 -4.45
C ASN A 145 -0.32 9.09 -3.79
N TYR A 146 0.29 10.00 -4.52
CA TYR A 146 0.76 11.29 -4.03
C TYR A 146 0.05 12.46 -4.72
N ALA A 147 -0.90 13.11 -4.01
CA ALA A 147 -1.66 14.23 -4.56
C ALA A 147 -0.78 15.42 -4.99
N HIS A 148 0.33 15.68 -4.29
CA HIS A 148 1.23 16.80 -4.60
C HIS A 148 1.96 16.64 -5.94
N LYS A 149 2.03 15.44 -6.52
CA LYS A 149 2.58 15.20 -7.85
C LYS A 149 1.59 15.47 -8.98
N ILE A 150 0.32 15.68 -8.65
CA ILE A 150 -0.71 16.01 -9.65
C ILE A 150 -0.79 17.53 -9.84
N ASN A 151 -0.76 17.94 -11.10
CA ASN A 151 -0.83 19.37 -11.48
C ASN A 151 -2.10 20.03 -10.90
N PRO A 152 -1.98 21.18 -10.21
CA PRO A 152 -3.12 21.92 -9.67
C PRO A 152 -4.22 22.23 -10.69
N ALA A 153 -3.83 22.52 -11.95
CA ALA A 153 -4.79 22.79 -13.03
C ALA A 153 -5.60 21.56 -13.44
N LEU A 154 -5.07 20.36 -13.24
CA LEU A 154 -5.79 19.10 -13.43
C LEU A 154 -6.67 18.81 -12.21
N MET A 155 -6.14 18.99 -10.99
CA MET A 155 -6.87 18.80 -9.74
C MET A 155 -8.12 19.68 -9.64
N SER A 156 -8.07 20.93 -10.12
CA SER A 156 -9.20 21.88 -10.05
C SER A 156 -10.42 21.45 -10.88
N ARG A 157 -10.25 20.49 -11.80
CA ARG A 157 -11.31 19.96 -12.66
C ARG A 157 -11.95 18.69 -12.12
N CYS A 158 -11.38 18.13 -11.06
CA CYS A 158 -11.80 16.86 -10.48
C CYS A 158 -12.37 17.05 -9.07
N THR A 159 -13.40 16.28 -8.75
CA THR A 159 -13.82 16.11 -7.37
C THR A 159 -12.85 15.17 -6.68
N ARG A 160 -12.25 15.64 -5.59
CA ARG A 160 -11.17 14.95 -4.90
C ARG A 160 -11.69 14.09 -3.77
N PHE A 161 -11.25 12.83 -3.73
CA PHE A 161 -11.53 11.90 -2.66
C PHE A 161 -10.23 11.36 -2.08
N ARG A 162 -10.04 11.59 -0.79
CA ARG A 162 -8.89 11.07 -0.06
C ARG A 162 -9.21 9.69 0.47
N PHE A 163 -8.37 8.72 0.12
CA PHE A 163 -8.41 7.38 0.67
C PHE A 163 -7.38 7.30 1.80
N SER A 164 -7.85 7.00 3.00
CA SER A 164 -7.00 6.77 4.17
C SER A 164 -6.50 5.31 4.18
N PRO A 165 -5.40 5.00 4.91
CA PRO A 165 -5.08 3.61 5.22
C PRO A 165 -6.31 2.91 5.79
N LEU A 166 -6.48 1.63 5.48
CA LEU A 166 -7.62 0.88 5.98
C LEU A 166 -7.53 0.70 7.49
N ALA A 167 -8.67 0.80 8.16
CA ALA A 167 -8.76 0.49 9.58
C ALA A 167 -8.43 -0.99 9.82
N ILE A 168 -7.84 -1.28 10.97
CA ILE A 168 -7.48 -2.65 11.39
C ILE A 168 -8.68 -3.58 11.28
N SER A 169 -9.84 -3.16 11.78
CA SER A 169 -11.08 -3.93 11.73
C SER A 169 -11.53 -4.28 10.31
N ALA A 170 -11.34 -3.39 9.35
CA ALA A 170 -11.71 -3.62 7.96
C ALA A 170 -10.79 -4.67 7.29
N ILE A 171 -9.51 -4.70 7.67
CA ILE A 171 -8.55 -5.70 7.18
C ILE A 171 -8.84 -7.04 7.84
N GLU A 172 -9.08 -7.08 9.16
CA GLU A 172 -9.45 -8.30 9.90
C GLU A 172 -10.68 -8.96 9.27
N GLU A 173 -11.76 -8.22 9.04
CA GLU A 173 -12.98 -8.73 8.44
C GLU A 173 -12.74 -9.34 7.05
N ARG A 174 -11.90 -8.71 6.23
CA ARG A 174 -11.56 -9.23 4.91
C ARG A 174 -10.66 -10.46 4.97
N VAL A 175 -9.64 -10.43 5.83
CA VAL A 175 -8.73 -11.55 6.07
C VAL A 175 -9.50 -12.76 6.58
N ASP A 176 -10.40 -12.58 7.56
CA ASP A 176 -11.31 -13.61 8.06
C ASP A 176 -12.16 -14.25 6.95
N THR A 177 -12.67 -13.44 6.03
CA THR A 177 -13.45 -13.92 4.89
C THR A 177 -12.59 -14.83 4.01
N VAL A 178 -11.37 -14.41 3.70
CA VAL A 178 -10.43 -15.18 2.86
C VAL A 178 -10.00 -16.47 3.56
N ILE A 179 -9.70 -16.42 4.85
CA ILE A 179 -9.33 -17.61 5.66
C ILE A 179 -10.43 -18.67 5.59
N LYS A 180 -11.70 -18.25 5.70
CA LYS A 180 -12.85 -19.16 5.64
C LYS A 180 -13.05 -19.75 4.24
N GLU A 181 -12.91 -18.92 3.18
CA GLU A 181 -13.08 -19.37 1.80
C GLU A 181 -11.96 -20.31 1.35
N GLU A 182 -10.72 -20.04 1.72
CA GLU A 182 -9.56 -20.89 1.42
C GLU A 182 -9.37 -22.04 2.44
N LYS A 183 -10.23 -22.13 3.47
CA LYS A 183 -10.22 -23.15 4.52
C LYS A 183 -8.89 -23.25 5.26
N LEU A 184 -8.24 -22.12 5.49
CA LEU A 184 -6.97 -22.06 6.19
C LEU A 184 -7.15 -22.18 7.70
N LYS A 185 -6.15 -22.75 8.36
CA LYS A 185 -6.03 -22.74 9.82
C LYS A 185 -4.97 -21.71 10.21
N ILE A 186 -5.34 -20.71 10.99
CA ILE A 186 -4.43 -19.68 11.49
C ILE A 186 -4.63 -19.50 12.99
N GLU A 187 -3.55 -19.28 13.70
CA GLU A 187 -3.62 -18.91 15.11
C GLU A 187 -4.14 -17.48 15.28
N LYS A 188 -4.98 -17.23 16.29
CA LYS A 188 -5.48 -15.87 16.57
C LYS A 188 -4.35 -14.83 16.79
N PRO A 189 -3.23 -15.14 17.46
CA PRO A 189 -2.10 -14.23 17.55
C PRO A 189 -1.45 -13.95 16.18
N ALA A 190 -1.38 -14.95 15.31
CA ALA A 190 -0.83 -14.83 13.96
C ALA A 190 -1.68 -13.92 13.08
N GLU A 191 -3.00 -14.06 13.13
CA GLU A 191 -3.93 -13.18 12.41
C GLU A 191 -3.76 -11.70 12.81
N LYS A 192 -3.70 -11.41 14.12
CA LYS A 192 -3.44 -10.05 14.62
C LYS A 192 -2.07 -9.52 14.18
N CYS A 193 -1.06 -10.38 14.15
CA CYS A 193 0.27 -10.05 13.68
C CYS A 193 0.26 -9.69 12.19
N LEU A 194 -0.41 -10.49 11.37
CA LEU A 194 -0.58 -10.25 9.94
C LEU A 194 -1.20 -8.88 9.67
N VAL A 195 -2.31 -8.58 10.36
CA VAL A 195 -3.02 -7.31 10.22
C VAL A 195 -2.14 -6.14 10.65
N ALA A 196 -1.43 -6.25 11.77
CA ALA A 196 -0.52 -5.22 12.25
C ALA A 196 0.62 -4.94 11.25
N LEU A 197 1.24 -5.98 10.69
CA LEU A 197 2.33 -5.88 9.73
C LEU A 197 1.88 -5.35 8.35
N SER A 198 0.58 -5.43 8.05
CA SER A 198 0.03 -4.86 6.81
C SER A 198 0.00 -3.33 6.81
N LYS A 199 0.06 -2.67 7.98
CA LYS A 199 0.08 -1.20 8.14
C LYS A 199 -1.04 -0.49 7.37
N GLY A 200 -2.22 -1.10 7.25
CA GLY A 200 -3.35 -0.50 6.52
C GLY A 200 -3.41 -0.81 5.03
N ASP A 201 -2.52 -1.65 4.51
CA ASP A 201 -2.48 -2.09 3.11
C ASP A 201 -3.08 -3.50 2.95
N MET A 202 -4.26 -3.58 2.32
CA MET A 202 -4.95 -4.85 2.05
C MET A 202 -4.16 -5.76 1.11
N ARG A 203 -3.45 -5.18 0.12
CA ARG A 203 -2.65 -5.98 -0.83
C ARG A 203 -1.52 -6.70 -0.09
N LYS A 204 -0.86 -6.00 0.83
CA LYS A 204 0.21 -6.58 1.65
C LYS A 204 -0.35 -7.70 2.53
N ALA A 205 -1.50 -7.50 3.18
CA ALA A 205 -2.14 -8.52 4.01
C ALA A 205 -2.46 -9.79 3.20
N LEU A 206 -3.10 -9.66 2.03
CA LEU A 206 -3.47 -10.80 1.20
C LEU A 206 -2.27 -11.51 0.60
N ASN A 207 -1.25 -10.78 0.15
CA ASN A 207 -0.02 -11.37 -0.39
C ASN A 207 0.73 -12.18 0.67
N VAL A 208 0.85 -11.65 1.88
CA VAL A 208 1.50 -12.37 2.99
C VAL A 208 0.70 -13.61 3.37
N LEU A 209 -0.63 -13.49 3.48
CA LEU A 209 -1.49 -14.63 3.77
C LEU A 209 -1.35 -15.72 2.69
N GLN A 210 -1.33 -15.33 1.42
CA GLN A 210 -1.13 -16.26 0.30
C GLN A 210 0.25 -16.91 0.34
N ALA A 211 1.31 -16.17 0.67
CA ALA A 211 2.66 -16.69 0.80
C ALA A 211 2.76 -17.72 1.94
N CYS A 212 2.17 -17.39 3.11
CA CYS A 212 2.10 -18.33 4.23
C CYS A 212 1.32 -19.60 3.87
N ALA A 213 0.18 -19.47 3.18
CA ALA A 213 -0.60 -20.60 2.73
C ALA A 213 0.17 -21.51 1.73
N ALA A 214 0.96 -20.89 0.85
CA ALA A 214 1.80 -21.63 -0.10
C ALA A 214 3.03 -22.31 0.57
N ALA A 215 3.47 -21.82 1.72
CA ALA A 215 4.58 -22.36 2.49
C ALA A 215 4.19 -23.52 3.41
N LEU A 216 2.88 -23.84 3.53
CA LEU A 216 2.42 -24.98 4.32
C LEU A 216 2.75 -26.30 3.60
N ASP A 217 3.34 -27.26 4.33
CA ASP A 217 3.61 -28.59 3.80
C ASP A 217 2.33 -29.40 3.57
N LYS A 218 1.34 -29.21 4.44
CA LYS A 218 0.03 -29.84 4.35
C LYS A 218 -1.09 -28.82 4.53
N PRO A 219 -2.22 -29.02 3.83
CA PRO A 219 -3.39 -28.12 3.96
C PRO A 219 -3.98 -28.06 5.39
N GLU A 220 -3.62 -29.02 6.23
CA GLU A 220 -4.09 -29.10 7.62
C GLU A 220 -3.22 -28.34 8.61
N ASP A 221 -2.03 -27.93 8.21
CA ASP A 221 -1.09 -27.21 9.07
C ASP A 221 -1.64 -25.82 9.43
N THR A 222 -1.21 -25.33 10.58
CA THR A 222 -1.68 -24.05 11.12
C THR A 222 -0.63 -22.97 10.89
N ILE A 223 -1.04 -21.85 10.34
CA ILE A 223 -0.17 -20.67 10.15
C ILE A 223 0.16 -20.10 11.54
N SER A 224 1.44 -20.10 11.89
CA SER A 224 1.96 -19.55 13.14
C SER A 224 2.45 -18.13 12.99
N VAL A 225 2.69 -17.46 14.12
CA VAL A 225 3.27 -16.10 14.16
C VAL A 225 4.66 -16.07 13.51
N ASP A 226 5.49 -17.08 13.79
CA ASP A 226 6.84 -17.16 13.25
C ASP A 226 6.87 -17.25 11.73
N MET A 227 5.97 -18.05 11.15
CA MET A 227 5.82 -18.15 9.69
C MET A 227 5.47 -16.81 9.05
N ILE A 228 4.62 -15.99 9.68
CA ILE A 228 4.27 -14.66 9.17
C ILE A 228 5.49 -13.73 9.14
N TYR A 229 6.29 -13.71 10.23
CA TYR A 229 7.51 -12.91 10.27
C TYR A 229 8.52 -13.35 9.20
N GLU A 230 8.67 -14.65 8.98
CA GLU A 230 9.54 -15.21 7.94
C GLU A 230 9.06 -14.86 6.54
N CYS A 231 7.76 -14.98 6.26
CA CYS A 231 7.20 -14.61 4.95
C CYS A 231 7.27 -13.11 4.66
N VAL A 232 7.15 -12.26 5.69
CA VAL A 232 7.24 -10.79 5.53
C VAL A 232 8.69 -10.33 5.46
N GLY A 233 9.63 -11.09 6.07
CA GLY A 233 11.02 -10.66 6.30
C GLY A 233 11.12 -9.56 7.35
N ALA A 234 10.13 -9.44 8.24
CA ALA A 234 10.13 -8.42 9.28
C ALA A 234 10.86 -8.91 10.54
N PRO A 235 11.56 -8.02 11.26
CA PRO A 235 12.23 -8.41 12.49
C PRO A 235 11.22 -8.74 13.58
N ARG A 236 11.47 -9.82 14.31
CA ARG A 236 10.64 -10.18 15.46
C ARG A 236 10.83 -9.15 16.58
N PRO A 237 9.78 -8.73 17.30
CA PRO A 237 9.90 -7.79 18.41
C PRO A 237 10.95 -8.22 19.45
N LYS A 238 11.00 -9.52 19.76
CA LYS A 238 12.01 -10.08 20.67
C LYS A 238 13.44 -9.88 20.18
N SER A 239 13.69 -9.99 18.88
CA SER A 239 15.01 -9.79 18.28
C SER A 239 15.44 -8.34 18.39
N ILE A 240 14.51 -7.39 18.19
CA ILE A 240 14.78 -5.97 18.39
C ILE A 240 15.07 -5.66 19.87
N GLU A 241 14.29 -6.22 20.80
CA GLU A 241 14.52 -6.06 22.24
C GLU A 241 15.91 -6.59 22.66
N VAL A 242 16.34 -7.73 22.14
CA VAL A 242 17.69 -8.27 22.39
C VAL A 242 18.77 -7.32 21.90
N ILE A 243 18.60 -6.70 20.72
CA ILE A 243 19.56 -5.73 20.19
C ILE A 243 19.57 -4.47 21.05
N LEU A 244 18.41 -3.93 21.43
CA LEU A 244 18.30 -2.75 22.29
C LEU A 244 18.94 -2.99 23.67
N ASN A 245 18.67 -4.14 24.28
CA ASN A 245 19.29 -4.50 25.56
C ASN A 245 20.81 -4.64 25.43
N ALA A 246 21.29 -5.22 24.33
CA ALA A 246 22.73 -5.28 24.07
C ALA A 246 23.35 -3.87 23.95
N ILE A 247 22.66 -2.91 23.30
CA ILE A 247 23.12 -1.52 23.17
C ILE A 247 23.15 -0.81 24.54
N MET A 248 22.21 -1.12 25.43
CA MET A 248 22.14 -0.50 26.75
C MET A 248 23.11 -1.08 27.76
N GLU A 249 23.41 -2.38 27.68
CA GLU A 249 24.13 -3.10 28.71
C GLU A 249 25.59 -3.47 28.33
N ARG A 250 25.95 -3.44 27.04
CA ARG A 250 27.20 -3.96 26.51
C ARG A 250 28.00 -2.86 25.80
N ASP A 251 29.27 -3.17 25.55
CA ASP A 251 30.14 -2.37 24.73
C ASP A 251 29.68 -2.28 23.28
N TRP A 252 30.12 -1.25 22.59
CA TRP A 252 29.76 -1.01 21.18
C TRP A 252 30.08 -2.21 20.27
N THR A 253 31.27 -2.84 20.48
CA THR A 253 31.73 -3.99 19.67
C THR A 253 30.80 -5.21 19.82
N ASP A 254 30.42 -5.47 21.07
CA ASP A 254 29.50 -6.59 21.39
C ASP A 254 28.09 -6.33 20.85
N SER A 255 27.59 -5.11 21.01
CA SER A 255 26.28 -4.69 20.48
C SER A 255 26.22 -4.82 18.95
N TYR A 256 27.28 -4.41 18.24
CA TYR A 256 27.40 -4.59 16.80
C TYR A 256 27.45 -6.07 16.40
N SER A 257 28.18 -6.89 17.15
CA SER A 257 28.25 -8.33 16.91
C SER A 257 26.90 -9.01 17.08
N VAL A 258 26.14 -8.67 18.14
CA VAL A 258 24.80 -9.19 18.41
C VAL A 258 23.84 -8.81 17.27
N MET A 259 23.81 -7.53 16.88
CA MET A 259 22.96 -7.07 15.78
C MET A 259 23.27 -7.82 14.47
N ASN A 260 24.55 -7.95 14.11
CA ASN A 260 24.94 -8.64 12.87
C ASN A 260 24.66 -10.14 12.93
N LYS A 261 24.76 -10.77 14.09
CA LYS A 261 24.40 -12.17 14.26
C LYS A 261 22.92 -12.38 14.02
N ILE A 262 22.05 -11.55 14.62
CA ILE A 262 20.60 -11.63 14.43
C ILE A 262 20.24 -11.37 12.97
N ARG A 263 20.79 -10.33 12.34
CA ARG A 263 20.57 -10.03 10.92
C ARG A 263 20.89 -11.22 10.02
N LYS A 264 22.04 -11.87 10.24
CA LYS A 264 22.45 -13.02 9.44
C LYS A 264 21.59 -14.26 9.69
N THR A 265 21.18 -14.48 10.94
CA THR A 265 20.37 -15.65 11.31
C THR A 265 18.93 -15.51 10.77
N GLU A 266 18.35 -14.33 10.84
CA GLU A 266 16.97 -14.07 10.42
C GLU A 266 16.86 -13.52 8.97
N GLY A 267 17.99 -13.30 8.28
CA GLY A 267 18.00 -12.79 6.90
C GLY A 267 17.48 -11.35 6.75
N LEU A 268 17.62 -10.52 7.78
CA LEU A 268 17.01 -9.18 7.82
C LEU A 268 17.83 -8.14 7.06
N ALA A 269 17.16 -7.31 6.28
CA ALA A 269 17.76 -6.10 5.74
C ALA A 269 17.90 -5.02 6.84
N LEU A 270 18.86 -4.10 6.67
CA LEU A 270 19.07 -3.04 7.64
C LEU A 270 17.88 -2.11 7.77
N ILE A 271 17.18 -1.88 6.67
CA ILE A 271 15.98 -1.03 6.63
C ILE A 271 14.85 -1.62 7.49
N ASP A 272 14.68 -2.94 7.48
CA ASP A 272 13.64 -3.62 8.28
C ASP A 272 13.93 -3.48 9.77
N LEU A 273 15.23 -3.55 10.16
CA LEU A 273 15.64 -3.28 11.54
C LEU A 273 15.36 -1.84 11.95
N ILE A 274 15.62 -0.86 11.08
CA ILE A 274 15.35 0.56 11.37
C ILE A 274 13.83 0.75 11.57
N GLU A 275 13.00 0.18 10.71
CA GLU A 275 11.53 0.21 10.91
C GLU A 275 11.13 -0.44 12.25
N GLY A 276 11.70 -1.60 12.57
CA GLY A 276 11.44 -2.28 13.84
C GLY A 276 11.88 -1.47 15.06
N PHE A 277 13.03 -0.79 14.99
CA PHE A 277 13.46 0.15 16.04
C PHE A 277 12.49 1.30 16.21
N MET A 278 12.02 1.90 15.11
CA MET A 278 11.05 3.00 15.14
C MET A 278 9.75 2.58 15.82
N ASP A 279 9.22 1.39 15.48
CA ASP A 279 7.99 0.85 16.05
C ASP A 279 8.10 0.58 17.57
N ILE A 280 9.27 0.13 18.03
CA ILE A 280 9.54 -0.10 19.45
C ILE A 280 9.76 1.22 20.19
N LEU A 281 10.57 2.15 19.64
CA LEU A 281 10.83 3.45 20.24
C LEU A 281 9.56 4.27 20.46
N ALA A 282 8.53 4.06 19.64
CA ALA A 282 7.23 4.69 19.85
C ALA A 282 6.53 4.21 21.12
N LYS A 283 6.82 3.00 21.60
CA LYS A 283 6.19 2.36 22.76
C LYS A 283 7.02 2.51 24.07
N TYR A 284 8.34 2.72 23.93
CA TYR A 284 9.22 2.87 25.10
C TYR A 284 9.04 4.24 25.77
N GLU A 285 9.10 4.27 27.09
CA GLU A 285 9.10 5.51 27.89
C GLU A 285 10.51 6.15 27.88
N LEU A 286 10.81 6.86 26.81
CA LEU A 286 12.05 7.63 26.68
C LEU A 286 11.78 9.13 26.90
N LYS A 287 12.81 9.85 27.39
CA LYS A 287 12.75 11.33 27.43
C LYS A 287 12.46 11.87 26.02
N PRO A 288 11.55 12.85 25.86
CA PRO A 288 11.14 13.34 24.54
C PRO A 288 12.31 13.74 23.65
N LEU A 289 13.31 14.41 24.20
CA LEU A 289 14.50 14.86 23.47
C LEU A 289 15.33 13.67 22.94
N THR A 290 15.52 12.63 23.76
CA THR A 290 16.22 11.41 23.37
C THR A 290 15.49 10.71 22.22
N ARG A 291 14.17 10.54 22.34
CA ARG A 291 13.35 9.95 21.29
C ARG A 291 13.48 10.70 19.96
N ILE A 292 13.38 12.04 19.99
CA ILE A 292 13.48 12.89 18.79
C ILE A 292 14.85 12.71 18.12
N LYS A 293 15.95 12.76 18.88
CA LYS A 293 17.30 12.60 18.34
C LYS A 293 17.55 11.22 17.75
N MET A 294 17.04 10.16 18.39
CA MET A 294 17.12 8.80 17.85
C MET A 294 16.35 8.67 16.54
N ILE A 295 15.10 9.15 16.49
CA ILE A 295 14.28 9.11 15.28
C ILE A 295 14.97 9.90 14.16
N GLN A 296 15.51 11.08 14.45
CA GLN A 296 16.24 11.88 13.48
C GLN A 296 17.45 11.13 12.94
N GLY A 297 18.30 10.58 13.82
CA GLY A 297 19.49 9.83 13.40
C GLY A 297 19.15 8.57 12.60
N LEU A 298 18.09 7.83 12.97
CA LEU A 298 17.62 6.67 12.19
C LEU A 298 17.10 7.10 10.82
N GLY A 299 16.38 8.23 10.73
CA GLY A 299 15.91 8.79 9.45
C GLY A 299 17.05 9.21 8.53
N ASP A 300 18.13 9.81 9.06
CA ASP A 300 19.32 10.17 8.29
C ASP A 300 20.02 8.91 7.74
N ILE A 301 20.05 7.83 8.51
CA ILE A 301 20.61 6.54 8.08
C ILE A 301 19.74 5.90 6.99
N GLU A 302 18.41 5.89 7.15
CA GLU A 302 17.47 5.39 6.15
C GLU A 302 17.63 6.15 4.83
N TYR A 303 17.73 7.46 4.89
CA TYR A 303 18.04 8.28 3.72
C TYR A 303 19.37 7.91 3.09
N GLY A 304 20.42 7.69 3.89
CA GLY A 304 21.74 7.23 3.42
C GLY A 304 21.65 5.87 2.68
N ILE A 305 20.88 4.92 3.21
CA ILE A 305 20.62 3.62 2.57
C ILE A 305 19.91 3.81 1.23
N SER A 306 18.89 4.66 1.18
CA SER A 306 18.12 4.94 -0.04
C SER A 306 18.95 5.55 -1.17
N LYS A 307 20.07 6.18 -0.84
CA LYS A 307 21.06 6.75 -1.78
C LYS A 307 22.19 5.79 -2.15
N GLY A 308 22.11 4.53 -1.73
CA GLY A 308 23.13 3.51 -2.03
C GLY A 308 24.32 3.52 -1.07
N GLY A 309 24.15 4.03 0.14
CA GLY A 309 25.18 3.97 1.18
C GLY A 309 25.59 2.53 1.52
N SER A 310 26.85 2.33 1.87
CA SER A 310 27.40 1.02 2.25
C SER A 310 26.67 0.45 3.47
N ASP A 311 26.13 -0.76 3.33
CA ASP A 311 25.40 -1.46 4.40
C ASP A 311 26.24 -1.56 5.69
N LYS A 312 27.54 -1.85 5.57
CA LYS A 312 28.46 -1.93 6.72
C LYS A 312 28.58 -0.61 7.46
N ILE A 313 28.71 0.52 6.74
CA ILE A 313 28.82 1.85 7.34
C ILE A 313 27.49 2.22 8.00
N GLN A 314 26.39 2.00 7.33
CA GLN A 314 25.06 2.34 7.85
C GLN A 314 24.67 1.46 9.06
N SER A 315 25.05 0.18 9.06
CA SER A 315 24.87 -0.71 10.22
C SER A 315 25.65 -0.21 11.45
N THR A 316 26.87 0.28 11.22
CA THR A 316 27.71 0.89 12.26
C THR A 316 27.06 2.16 12.80
N ALA A 317 26.51 2.99 11.91
CA ALA A 317 25.82 4.24 12.27
C ALA A 317 24.56 3.99 13.11
N VAL A 318 23.77 2.94 12.82
CA VAL A 318 22.60 2.57 13.65
C VAL A 318 23.00 2.32 15.10
N ILE A 319 24.07 1.54 15.31
CA ILE A 319 24.57 1.30 16.67
C ILE A 319 25.09 2.59 17.30
N ALA A 320 25.86 3.40 16.56
CA ALA A 320 26.41 4.66 17.07
C ALA A 320 25.32 5.64 17.51
N VAL A 321 24.29 5.85 16.69
CA VAL A 321 23.15 6.72 17.03
C VAL A 321 22.40 6.20 18.26
N SER A 322 22.13 4.89 18.29
CA SER A 322 21.43 4.29 19.42
C SER A 322 22.26 4.37 20.70
N TYR A 323 23.55 4.06 20.63
CA TYR A 323 24.45 4.11 21.77
C TYR A 323 24.60 5.52 22.33
N THR A 324 24.82 6.53 21.48
CA THR A 324 25.00 7.92 21.92
C THR A 324 23.76 8.51 22.57
N HIS A 325 22.58 8.11 22.16
CA HIS A 325 21.34 8.70 22.68
C HIS A 325 20.68 7.90 23.79
N LEU A 326 20.95 6.59 23.91
CA LEU A 326 20.45 5.77 25.01
C LEU A 326 21.39 5.77 26.23
N THR A 327 22.72 5.77 26.03
CA THR A 327 23.67 5.58 27.13
C THR A 327 24.25 6.89 27.68
N LEU A 328 24.51 7.90 26.82
CA LEU A 328 25.13 9.18 27.26
C LEU A 328 24.29 10.03 28.22
N PRO A 329 22.93 10.06 28.19
CA PRO A 329 22.17 10.81 29.18
C PRO A 329 22.27 10.28 30.61
N THR A 330 22.71 9.05 30.80
CA THR A 330 22.90 8.43 32.12
C THR A 330 24.26 8.76 32.73
N ILE A 331 25.24 9.18 31.93
CA ILE A 331 26.60 9.49 32.40
C ILE A 331 26.75 10.98 32.80
N CYS A 332 25.87 11.87 32.30
CA CYS A 332 25.91 13.30 32.60
C CYS A 332 25.00 13.74 33.77
N SER A 333 24.55 12.84 34.60
CA SER A 333 23.81 13.14 35.84
C SER A 333 24.67 12.75 37.06
N VAL A 334 25.91 13.28 37.15
CA VAL A 334 26.68 13.36 38.36
C VAL A 334 27.00 14.81 38.64
#